data_d3856ad41181186557951dd40681ff63
#
_entry.id   d3856ad41181186557951dd40681ff63
#
_cell.length_a   1.000
_cell.length_b   1.000
_cell.length_c   1.000
_cell.angle_alpha   90.00
_cell.angle_beta   90.00
_cell.angle_gamma   90.00
#
_symmetry.space_group_name_H-M   'P 1'
#
loop_
_entity.id
_entity.type
_entity.pdbx_description
1 polymer ?
#
loop_
_entity_poly.entity_id
_entity_poly.type
_entity_poly.pdbx_seq_one_letter_code
_entity_poly.pdbx_strand_id
1 'polypeptide(L)'
;MSENEKFEVSSEWSAEAQINNDKYNEWYKNSLSNNEEFWNEHGKRIDWIKPYTKVKDVSYNKDNFSIKWYYDGTLNASSNCIDRHLKDKADQTAIIWEGDDPADSKHISYKELHLSLIHISEPTRL
;
A
#
# COMPACT_ATOMS: atom_id res chain seq x y z
N MET A 1 -13.26 -27.57 11.13
CA MET A 1 -13.27 -26.25 11.80
C MET A 1 -14.66 -25.67 11.61
N SER A 2 -15.33 -25.22 12.66
CA SER A 2 -16.68 -24.64 12.54
C SER A 2 -16.53 -23.24 11.91
N GLU A 3 -17.40 -22.89 10.97
CA GLU A 3 -17.39 -21.60 10.22
C GLU A 3 -17.54 -20.35 11.10
N ASN A 4 -17.69 -20.49 12.42
CA ASN A 4 -17.95 -19.41 13.37
C ASN A 4 -16.94 -19.31 14.52
N GLU A 5 -15.77 -19.97 14.42
CA GLU A 5 -14.77 -19.87 15.47
C GLU A 5 -14.06 -18.50 15.38
N LYS A 6 -14.32 -17.65 16.38
CA LYS A 6 -13.66 -16.33 16.51
C LYS A 6 -12.49 -16.45 17.48
N PHE A 7 -11.36 -15.95 17.06
CA PHE A 7 -10.16 -15.86 17.90
C PHE A 7 -10.02 -14.41 18.38
N GLU A 8 -9.87 -14.25 19.68
CA GLU A 8 -9.63 -12.94 20.28
C GLU A 8 -8.21 -12.47 19.95
N VAL A 9 -8.08 -11.17 19.67
CA VAL A 9 -6.77 -10.55 19.43
C VAL A 9 -6.01 -10.46 20.75
N SER A 10 -4.76 -10.90 20.78
CA SER A 10 -3.94 -10.81 21.98
C SER A 10 -3.75 -9.35 22.42
N SER A 11 -3.58 -9.13 23.74
CA SER A 11 -3.36 -7.79 24.30
C SER A 11 -2.09 -7.13 23.76
N GLU A 12 -1.06 -7.90 23.46
CA GLU A 12 0.20 -7.43 22.87
C GLU A 12 -0.04 -6.83 21.48
N TRP A 13 -0.68 -7.58 20.58
CA TRP A 13 -1.03 -7.09 19.23
C TRP A 13 -1.97 -5.90 19.27
N SER A 14 -2.93 -5.92 20.19
CA SER A 14 -3.89 -4.84 20.35
C SER A 14 -3.22 -3.54 20.83
N ALA A 15 -2.21 -3.64 21.69
CA ALA A 15 -1.47 -2.48 22.21
C ALA A 15 -0.56 -1.84 21.15
N GLU A 16 -0.01 -2.64 20.23
CA GLU A 16 0.86 -2.15 19.15
C GLU A 16 0.09 -1.70 17.91
N ALA A 17 -1.20 -2.00 17.82
CA ALA A 17 -2.03 -1.66 16.67
C ALA A 17 -2.15 -0.14 16.48
N GLN A 18 -1.75 0.35 15.30
CA GLN A 18 -1.87 1.77 14.95
C GLN A 18 -3.33 2.22 14.80
N ILE A 19 -4.23 1.29 14.47
CA ILE A 19 -5.66 1.52 14.26
C ILE A 19 -6.42 0.53 15.14
N ASN A 20 -7.13 1.05 16.13
CA ASN A 20 -8.09 0.32 16.93
C ASN A 20 -9.50 0.40 16.33
N ASN A 21 -10.46 -0.30 16.94
CA ASN A 21 -11.85 -0.34 16.46
C ASN A 21 -12.51 1.04 16.40
N ASP A 22 -12.26 1.91 17.37
CA ASP A 22 -12.87 3.26 17.42
C ASP A 22 -12.35 4.13 16.28
N LYS A 23 -11.04 4.12 16.07
CA LYS A 23 -10.40 4.85 14.97
C LYS A 23 -10.81 4.30 13.61
N TYR A 24 -10.98 2.98 13.47
CA TYR A 24 -11.51 2.37 12.26
C TYR A 24 -12.92 2.88 11.96
N ASN A 25 -13.81 2.86 12.95
CA ASN A 25 -15.20 3.32 12.78
C ASN A 25 -15.28 4.82 12.45
N GLU A 26 -14.46 5.64 13.09
CA GLU A 26 -14.33 7.07 12.80
C GLU A 26 -13.90 7.29 11.34
N TRP A 27 -12.82 6.62 10.91
CA TRP A 27 -12.29 6.74 9.56
C TRP A 27 -13.29 6.23 8.52
N TYR A 28 -13.93 5.10 8.79
CA TYR A 28 -14.95 4.56 7.90
C TYR A 28 -16.13 5.55 7.72
N LYS A 29 -16.64 6.09 8.82
CA LYS A 29 -17.69 7.12 8.77
C LYS A 29 -17.25 8.35 7.99
N ASN A 30 -16.04 8.83 8.23
CA ASN A 30 -15.49 9.98 7.53
C ASN A 30 -15.28 9.70 6.04
N SER A 31 -14.83 8.51 5.67
CA SER A 31 -14.66 8.11 4.27
C SER A 31 -15.97 8.10 3.47
N LEU A 32 -17.11 7.97 4.14
CA LEU A 32 -18.43 8.03 3.52
C LEU A 32 -18.99 9.46 3.48
N SER A 33 -18.90 10.20 4.61
CA SER A 33 -19.51 11.53 4.75
C SER A 33 -18.68 12.65 4.10
N ASN A 34 -17.36 12.57 4.16
CA ASN A 34 -16.41 13.54 3.61
C ASN A 34 -15.44 12.87 2.61
N ASN A 35 -16.00 12.12 1.69
CA ASN A 35 -15.26 11.21 0.82
C ASN A 35 -14.07 11.87 0.09
N GLU A 36 -14.27 13.00 -0.58
CA GLU A 36 -13.18 13.65 -1.33
C GLU A 36 -12.08 14.17 -0.44
N GLU A 37 -12.41 14.81 0.68
CA GLU A 37 -11.43 15.33 1.62
C GLU A 37 -10.65 14.20 2.29
N PHE A 38 -11.34 13.13 2.70
CA PHE A 38 -10.72 11.94 3.27
C PHE A 38 -9.68 11.33 2.31
N TRP A 39 -10.07 11.09 1.06
CA TRP A 39 -9.15 10.51 0.07
C TRP A 39 -8.08 11.48 -0.40
N ASN A 40 -8.35 12.80 -0.40
CA ASN A 40 -7.33 13.81 -0.66
C ASN A 40 -6.24 13.78 0.41
N GLU A 41 -6.61 13.66 1.68
CA GLU A 41 -5.64 13.55 2.78
C GLU A 41 -4.81 12.26 2.67
N HIS A 42 -5.47 11.14 2.37
CA HIS A 42 -4.75 9.87 2.22
C HIS A 42 -3.89 9.80 0.95
N GLY A 43 -4.27 10.49 -0.12
CA GLY A 43 -3.48 10.59 -1.34
C GLY A 43 -2.13 11.28 -1.13
N LYS A 44 -2.00 12.15 -0.12
CA LYS A 44 -0.72 12.82 0.23
C LYS A 44 0.33 11.88 0.83
N ARG A 45 -0.02 10.66 1.20
CA ARG A 45 0.92 9.63 1.69
C ARG A 45 1.81 9.07 0.59
N ILE A 46 1.44 9.30 -0.66
CA ILE A 46 2.13 8.81 -1.86
C ILE A 46 2.99 9.95 -2.41
N ASP A 47 4.22 9.62 -2.83
CA ASP A 47 5.11 10.55 -3.50
C ASP A 47 4.73 10.65 -4.97
N TRP A 48 4.15 11.78 -5.35
CA TRP A 48 3.71 12.06 -6.71
C TRP A 48 4.81 12.72 -7.50
N ILE A 49 5.09 12.24 -8.72
CA ILE A 49 5.94 12.93 -9.71
C ILE A 49 5.22 14.19 -10.18
N LYS A 50 3.94 14.06 -10.52
CA LYS A 50 3.03 15.15 -10.79
C LYS A 50 1.81 14.99 -9.86
N PRO A 51 1.58 15.91 -8.92
CA PRO A 51 0.41 15.85 -8.07
C PRO A 51 -0.89 15.87 -8.89
N TYR A 52 -1.90 15.17 -8.40
CA TYR A 52 -3.25 15.22 -8.94
C TYR A 52 -3.93 16.56 -8.60
N THR A 53 -4.88 16.98 -9.42
CA THR A 53 -5.73 18.15 -9.15
C THR A 53 -7.14 17.74 -8.71
N LYS A 54 -7.56 16.54 -9.08
CA LYS A 54 -8.86 15.97 -8.71
C LYS A 54 -8.71 14.61 -8.06
N VAL A 55 -9.37 14.43 -6.92
CA VAL A 55 -9.37 13.15 -6.20
C VAL A 55 -10.13 12.10 -6.99
N LYS A 56 -11.33 12.43 -7.45
CA LYS A 56 -12.18 11.51 -8.21
C LYS A 56 -13.02 12.24 -9.27
N ASP A 57 -13.36 11.48 -10.31
CA ASP A 57 -14.37 11.82 -11.31
C ASP A 57 -15.14 10.52 -11.60
N VAL A 58 -16.26 10.33 -10.93
CA VAL A 58 -17.01 9.07 -10.93
C VAL A 58 -18.46 9.33 -11.31
N SER A 59 -18.92 8.61 -12.32
CA SER A 59 -20.31 8.56 -12.74
C SER A 59 -20.77 7.12 -12.90
N TYR A 60 -21.86 6.76 -12.25
CA TYR A 60 -22.54 5.47 -12.42
C TYR A 60 -23.74 5.57 -13.38
N ASN A 61 -23.90 6.71 -14.05
CA ASN A 61 -24.95 6.86 -15.03
C ASN A 61 -24.70 5.94 -16.22
N LYS A 62 -25.74 5.23 -16.68
CA LYS A 62 -25.67 4.26 -17.79
C LYS A 62 -25.13 4.87 -19.08
N ASP A 63 -25.48 6.14 -19.35
CA ASP A 63 -25.08 6.84 -20.57
C ASP A 63 -23.68 7.49 -20.48
N ASN A 64 -23.13 7.60 -19.26
CA ASN A 64 -21.82 8.20 -19.01
C ASN A 64 -21.13 7.51 -17.83
N PHE A 65 -20.91 6.20 -17.96
CA PHE A 65 -20.21 5.43 -16.93
C PHE A 65 -18.72 5.76 -16.93
N SER A 66 -18.20 6.25 -15.80
CA SER A 66 -16.79 6.58 -15.63
C SER A 66 -16.35 6.39 -14.19
N ILE A 67 -15.20 5.76 -13.97
CA ILE A 67 -14.55 5.65 -12.66
C ILE A 67 -13.11 6.07 -12.82
N LYS A 68 -12.78 7.26 -12.32
CA LYS A 68 -11.45 7.83 -12.36
C LYS A 68 -11.07 8.34 -10.98
N TRP A 69 -9.91 7.88 -10.47
CA TRP A 69 -9.33 8.33 -9.22
C TRP A 69 -7.94 8.84 -9.48
N TYR A 70 -7.60 10.04 -8.97
CA TYR A 70 -6.29 10.68 -9.10
C TYR A 70 -5.73 10.69 -10.54
N TYR A 71 -6.62 10.71 -11.53
CA TYR A 71 -6.33 10.35 -12.92
C TYR A 71 -5.40 11.33 -13.66
N ASP A 72 -5.24 12.55 -13.18
CA ASP A 72 -4.35 13.56 -13.72
C ASP A 72 -3.00 13.65 -13.00
N GLY A 73 -2.83 12.85 -11.93
CA GLY A 73 -1.57 12.65 -11.24
C GLY A 73 -0.71 11.59 -11.89
N THR A 74 0.60 11.67 -11.68
CA THR A 74 1.55 10.63 -12.08
C THR A 74 2.46 10.26 -10.92
N LEU A 75 2.72 8.98 -10.77
CA LEU A 75 3.60 8.44 -9.75
C LEU A 75 4.44 7.29 -10.30
N ASN A 76 5.50 6.94 -9.60
CA ASN A 76 6.21 5.69 -9.79
C ASN A 76 5.90 4.75 -8.62
N ALA A 77 5.22 3.64 -8.90
CA ALA A 77 4.83 2.68 -7.86
C ALA A 77 6.05 2.01 -7.22
N SER A 78 7.05 1.62 -8.02
CA SER A 78 8.29 1.02 -7.51
C SER A 78 9.03 1.97 -6.59
N SER A 79 9.16 3.24 -6.98
CA SER A 79 9.80 4.27 -6.16
C SER A 79 9.06 4.44 -4.82
N ASN A 80 7.74 4.47 -4.82
CA ASN A 80 6.94 4.57 -3.61
C ASN A 80 7.04 3.34 -2.70
N CYS A 81 7.12 2.15 -3.29
CA CYS A 81 7.17 0.90 -2.52
C CYS A 81 8.58 0.56 -2.02
N ILE A 82 9.62 0.99 -2.72
CA ILE A 82 10.99 0.52 -2.48
C ILE A 82 11.96 1.67 -2.29
N ASP A 83 12.15 2.53 -3.30
CA ASP A 83 13.25 3.48 -3.32
C ASP A 83 13.18 4.50 -2.19
N ARG A 84 11.99 5.01 -1.88
CA ARG A 84 11.77 5.97 -0.79
C ARG A 84 12.17 5.42 0.59
N HIS A 85 12.24 4.10 0.75
CA HIS A 85 12.60 3.46 2.00
C HIS A 85 14.11 3.19 2.15
N LEU A 86 14.89 3.33 1.06
CA LEU A 86 16.33 3.01 1.09
C LEU A 86 17.12 3.90 2.04
N LYS A 87 16.70 5.14 2.22
CA LYS A 87 17.42 6.07 3.11
C LYS A 87 17.43 5.60 4.56
N ASP A 88 16.28 5.12 5.04
CA ASP A 88 16.08 4.87 6.47
C ASP A 88 15.90 3.38 6.81
N LYS A 89 15.63 2.53 5.79
CA LYS A 89 15.25 1.12 5.96
C LYS A 89 15.97 0.17 5.00
N ALA A 90 17.12 0.58 4.44
CA ALA A 90 17.83 -0.21 3.42
C ALA A 90 18.08 -1.68 3.83
N ASP A 91 18.49 -1.89 5.07
CA ASP A 91 18.82 -3.21 5.60
C ASP A 91 17.63 -3.91 6.30
N GLN A 92 16.47 -3.26 6.36
CA GLN A 92 15.25 -3.87 6.90
C GLN A 92 14.71 -4.92 5.91
N THR A 93 14.22 -6.04 6.43
CA THR A 93 13.55 -7.06 5.63
C THR A 93 12.30 -6.48 4.96
N ALA A 94 12.28 -6.50 3.63
CA ALA A 94 11.14 -6.09 2.81
C ALA A 94 10.25 -7.28 2.45
N ILE A 95 10.85 -8.45 2.22
CA ILE A 95 10.15 -9.68 1.85
C ILE A 95 10.70 -10.83 2.70
N ILE A 96 9.80 -11.62 3.26
CA ILE A 96 10.10 -12.93 3.84
C ILE A 96 9.52 -13.95 2.87
N TRP A 97 10.39 -14.76 2.26
CA TRP A 97 10.00 -15.87 1.44
C TRP A 97 10.22 -17.18 2.18
N GLU A 98 9.26 -18.07 2.16
CA GLU A 98 9.36 -19.40 2.73
C GLU A 98 8.96 -20.43 1.68
N GLY A 99 9.76 -21.49 1.57
CA GLY A 99 9.48 -22.63 0.72
C GLY A 99 8.51 -23.63 1.36
N ASP A 100 8.26 -24.73 0.67
CA ASP A 100 7.46 -25.85 1.21
C ASP A 100 8.16 -26.52 2.41
N ASP A 101 9.48 -26.52 2.44
CA ASP A 101 10.29 -26.89 3.61
C ASP A 101 10.47 -25.65 4.50
N PRO A 102 10.04 -25.68 5.78
CA PRO A 102 10.22 -24.56 6.71
C PRO A 102 11.68 -24.15 6.95
N ALA A 103 12.64 -25.05 6.65
CA ALA A 103 14.07 -24.74 6.71
C ALA A 103 14.57 -23.93 5.51
N ASP A 104 13.78 -23.87 4.42
CA ASP A 104 14.09 -23.12 3.22
C ASP A 104 13.36 -21.77 3.24
N SER A 105 13.97 -20.80 3.92
CA SER A 105 13.45 -19.44 4.00
C SER A 105 14.50 -18.40 3.60
N LYS A 106 14.04 -17.26 3.08
CA LYS A 106 14.90 -16.17 2.67
C LYS A 106 14.32 -14.83 3.09
N HIS A 107 15.09 -14.03 3.78
CA HIS A 107 14.78 -12.64 4.08
C HIS A 107 15.49 -11.74 3.07
N ILE A 108 14.72 -10.93 2.36
CA ILE A 108 15.21 -10.01 1.33
C ILE A 108 15.05 -8.60 1.87
N SER A 109 16.14 -7.85 1.98
CA SER A 109 16.11 -6.46 2.42
C SER A 109 15.59 -5.51 1.32
N TYR A 110 15.20 -4.28 1.70
CA TYR A 110 14.84 -3.23 0.72
C TYR A 110 15.97 -2.96 -0.27
N LYS A 111 17.22 -2.96 0.19
CA LYS A 111 18.41 -2.77 -0.66
C LYS A 111 18.59 -3.89 -1.68
N GLU A 112 18.47 -5.15 -1.26
CA GLU A 112 18.55 -6.30 -2.16
C GLU A 112 17.40 -6.30 -3.18
N LEU A 113 16.18 -5.98 -2.73
CA LEU A 113 15.01 -5.87 -3.61
C LEU A 113 15.20 -4.78 -4.66
N HIS A 114 15.68 -3.60 -4.25
CA HIS A 114 16.00 -2.49 -5.16
C HIS A 114 17.02 -2.91 -6.22
N LEU A 115 18.13 -3.52 -5.81
CA LEU A 115 19.17 -3.98 -6.74
C LEU A 115 18.66 -5.05 -7.71
N SER A 116 17.79 -5.94 -7.27
CA SER A 116 17.18 -6.96 -8.14
C SER A 116 16.33 -6.35 -9.25
N LEU A 117 15.62 -5.26 -8.96
CA LEU A 117 14.79 -4.56 -9.96
C LEU A 117 15.62 -3.81 -10.99
N ILE A 118 16.79 -3.27 -10.62
CA ILE A 118 17.72 -2.62 -11.56
C ILE A 118 18.18 -3.65 -12.59
N HIS A 119 18.54 -4.85 -12.18
CA HIS A 119 18.98 -5.91 -13.10
C HIS A 119 17.87 -6.41 -14.04
N ILE A 120 16.61 -6.44 -13.57
CA ILE A 120 15.47 -6.85 -14.39
C ILE A 120 15.10 -5.77 -15.40
N SER A 121 15.26 -4.49 -15.06
CA SER A 121 14.88 -3.35 -15.90
C SER A 121 15.98 -2.91 -16.86
N GLU A 122 17.22 -3.39 -16.73
CA GLU A 122 18.25 -3.20 -17.77
C GLU A 122 17.86 -4.00 -19.01
N PRO A 123 17.54 -3.35 -20.16
CA PRO A 123 17.31 -4.10 -21.38
C PRO A 123 18.62 -4.83 -21.70
N THR A 124 18.54 -6.13 -21.85
CA THR A 124 19.63 -6.96 -22.38
C THR A 124 20.03 -6.34 -23.72
N ARG A 125 21.10 -5.56 -23.72
CA ARG A 125 21.76 -5.15 -24.98
C ARG A 125 22.41 -6.41 -25.55
N LEU A 126 21.69 -7.04 -26.48
CA LEU A 126 22.28 -7.97 -27.44
C LEU A 126 23.05 -7.16 -28.49
#